data_700838f1dc35dfba046bec4cc119e9c1
#
_entry.id   700838f1dc35dfba046bec4cc119e9c1
#
_cell.length_a   1.000
_cell.length_b   1.000
_cell.length_c   1.000
_cell.angle_alpha   90.00
_cell.angle_beta   90.00
_cell.angle_gamma   90.00
#
_symmetry.space_group_name_H-M   'P 1'
#
loop_
_entity.id
_entity.type
_entity.pdbx_description
1 polymer ?
#
loop_
_entity_poly.entity_id
_entity_poly.type
_entity_poly.pdbx_seq_one_letter_code
_entity_poly.pdbx_strand_id
1 'polypeptide(L)' 'MSTNFQFLDYLVFIIYAVIILGVGLWVSRDK' A
#
# COMPACT_ATOMS: atom_id res chain seq x y z
N MET A 1 1.56 -7.02 -23.11
CA MET A 1 1.72 -6.66 -22.64
C MET A 1 2.04 -5.62 -21.70
N SER A 2 2.06 -4.41 -22.02
CA SER A 2 2.40 -3.36 -21.12
C SER A 2 1.33 -3.21 -20.05
N THR A 3 0.16 -3.68 -20.29
CA THR A 3 -0.87 -3.56 -19.28
C THR A 3 -0.46 -4.24 -17.99
N ASN A 4 0.18 -5.39 -18.10
CA ASN A 4 0.58 -6.10 -16.90
C ASN A 4 1.61 -5.30 -16.11
N PHE A 5 2.51 -4.64 -16.82
CA PHE A 5 3.51 -3.84 -16.14
C PHE A 5 2.88 -2.74 -15.32
N GLN A 6 1.93 -2.03 -15.89
CA GLN A 6 1.28 -0.94 -15.16
C GLN A 6 0.47 -1.47 -14.00
N PHE A 7 -0.16 -2.61 -14.20
CA PHE A 7 -0.97 -3.19 -13.14
C PHE A 7 -0.10 -3.55 -11.94
N LEU A 8 1.02 -4.19 -12.22
CA LEU A 8 1.92 -4.59 -11.14
C LEU A 8 2.46 -3.38 -10.40
N ASP A 9 2.80 -2.35 -11.14
CA ASP A 9 3.33 -1.15 -10.51
C ASP A 9 2.29 -0.53 -9.58
N TYR A 10 1.06 -0.47 -10.04
CA TYR A 10 0.01 0.09 -9.23
C TYR A 10 -0.24 -0.75 -7.99
N LEU A 11 -0.19 -2.06 -8.16
CA LEU A 11 -0.40 -2.96 -7.05
C LEU A 11 0.63 -2.72 -5.96
N VAL A 12 1.88 -2.63 -6.35
CA VAL A 12 2.95 -2.42 -5.38
C VAL A 12 2.73 -1.12 -4.61
N PHE A 13 2.30 -0.10 -5.33
CA PHE A 13 2.07 1.19 -4.69
C PHE A 13 0.95 1.09 -3.66
N ILE A 14 -0.12 0.41 -4.01
CA ILE A 14 -1.25 0.29 -3.11
C ILE A 14 -0.85 -0.51 -1.87
N ILE A 15 -0.13 -1.60 -2.08
CA ILE A 15 0.29 -2.44 -0.97
C ILE A 15 1.17 -1.63 -0.02
N TYR A 16 2.07 -0.87 -0.58
CA TYR A 16 2.96 -0.06 0.24
C TYR A 16 2.16 0.95 1.05
N ALA A 17 1.22 1.61 0.41
CA ALA A 17 0.42 2.61 1.09
C ALA A 17 -0.40 1.98 2.21
N VAL A 18 -0.96 0.80 1.95
CA VAL A 18 -1.78 0.13 2.96
C VAL A 18 -0.93 -0.23 4.17
N ILE A 19 0.29 -0.70 3.92
CA ILE A 19 1.17 -1.08 5.01
C ILE A 19 1.49 0.15 5.87
N ILE A 20 1.85 1.24 5.21
CA ILE A 20 2.20 2.45 5.94
C ILE A 20 1.00 2.95 6.74
N LEU A 21 -0.16 2.97 6.11
CA LEU A 21 -1.36 3.43 6.79
C LEU A 21 -1.71 2.51 7.95
N GLY A 22 -1.59 1.22 7.73
CA GLY A 22 -1.91 0.26 8.78
C GLY A 22 -1.02 0.44 10.00
N VAL A 23 0.27 0.58 9.75
CA VAL A 23 1.20 0.76 10.86
C VAL A 23 0.91 2.07 11.57
N GLY A 24 0.68 3.13 10.79
CA GLY A 24 0.38 4.42 11.40
C GLY A 24 -0.86 4.38 12.25
N LEU A 25 -1.89 3.73 11.75
CA LEU A 25 -3.13 3.63 12.51
C LEU A 25 -2.93 2.79 13.75
N TRP A 26 -2.18 1.73 13.61
CA TRP A 26 -1.95 0.86 14.75
C TRP A 26 -1.28 1.62 15.88
N VAL A 27 -0.24 2.35 15.55
CA VAL A 27 0.48 3.11 16.58
C VAL A 27 -0.39 4.24 17.10
N SER A 28 -1.15 4.87 16.22
CA SER A 28 -1.94 6.02 16.63
C SER A 28 -3.18 5.61 17.40
N ARG A 29 -3.65 4.38 17.18
CA ARG A 29 -4.87 3.95 17.85
C ARG A 29 -4.66 3.79 19.35
N ASP A 30 -3.45 3.87 19.79
CA ASP A 30 -3.17 3.74 21.21
C ASP A 30 -3.92 4.84 21.98
N LYS A 31 -4.52 4.42 23.09
CA LYS A 31 -5.27 5.40 23.85
C LYS A 31 -4.40 6.38 24.58
#